data_c6f7ee88bcf9c309a0213e2bed79ae21
#
_entry.id   c6f7ee88bcf9c309a0213e2bed79ae21
#
_cell.length_a   1.000
_cell.length_b   1.000
_cell.length_c   1.000
_cell.angle_alpha   90.00
_cell.angle_beta   90.00
_cell.angle_gamma   90.00
#
_symmetry.space_group_name_H-M   'P 1'
#
loop_
_entity.id
_entity.type
_entity.pdbx_description
1 polymer ?
#
loop_
_entity_poly.entity_id
_entity_poly.type
_entity_poly.pdbx_seq_one_letter_code
_entity_poly.pdbx_strand_id
1 'polypeptide(L)'
;MQDVGLCICVHDILDSSEGRIRWGDGCLYYTVVFRLVVFRPFANEVLVGRISSSSSDSIRVTMGFFDDIYIPPHLLPSPSAFDYQEQAWFWLLDPASDAHVADPLLSAPEERMYLDVGEIIRFAIESDTFYDLEPGPAVGEGKLGDAPSGVGNIPGDSSSKRGNFASYKIIGSIAGQGLGLSLIHISEPTRR
;
A
#
# COMPACT_ATOMS: atom_id res chain seq x y z
N MET A 1 13.76 7.08 -1.83
CA MET A 1 15.22 6.84 -1.57
C MET A 1 15.32 5.41 -1.08
N GLN A 2 16.06 4.60 -1.80
CA GLN A 2 16.25 3.19 -1.48
C GLN A 2 16.82 3.04 -0.07
N ASP A 3 16.29 2.11 0.73
CA ASP A 3 16.66 1.82 2.12
C ASP A 3 16.56 2.98 3.13
N VAL A 4 16.14 4.16 2.71
CA VAL A 4 15.94 5.32 3.58
C VAL A 4 14.47 5.56 3.86
N GLY A 5 13.60 5.47 2.85
CA GLY A 5 12.18 5.70 2.92
C GLY A 5 11.67 6.68 1.86
N LEU A 6 10.41 7.08 1.99
CA LEU A 6 9.77 8.08 1.15
C LEU A 6 10.13 9.49 1.66
N CYS A 7 10.86 10.25 0.86
CA CYS A 7 11.18 11.64 1.18
C CYS A 7 9.91 12.50 1.02
N ILE A 8 9.49 13.15 2.09
CA ILE A 8 8.34 14.05 2.10
C ILE A 8 8.79 15.47 1.75
N CYS A 9 9.75 16.02 2.50
CA CYS A 9 10.28 17.36 2.25
C CYS A 9 11.68 17.55 2.87
N VAL A 10 12.33 18.62 2.47
CA VAL A 10 13.53 19.13 3.16
C VAL A 10 13.05 19.94 4.37
N HIS A 11 13.52 19.57 5.57
CA HIS A 11 13.17 20.26 6.79
C HIS A 11 13.94 21.59 6.92
N ASP A 12 15.28 21.52 6.87
CA ASP A 12 16.16 22.68 6.93
C ASP A 12 17.53 22.37 6.33
N ILE A 13 18.27 23.43 6.05
CA ILE A 13 19.67 23.39 5.61
C ILE A 13 20.54 23.70 6.83
N LEU A 14 21.42 22.78 7.18
CA LEU A 14 22.32 22.91 8.33
C LEU A 14 23.59 23.65 7.98
N ASP A 15 24.16 23.36 6.80
CA ASP A 15 25.40 23.95 6.34
C ASP A 15 25.42 24.03 4.80
N SER A 16 26.11 25.02 4.28
CA SER A 16 26.26 25.23 2.84
C SER A 16 27.68 25.74 2.54
N SER A 17 28.40 25.06 1.67
CA SER A 17 29.71 25.51 1.20
C SER A 17 29.59 26.78 0.35
N GLU A 18 30.73 27.41 0.08
CA GLU A 18 30.83 28.44 -0.96
C GLU A 18 30.50 27.84 -2.34
N GLY A 19 29.82 28.64 -3.18
CA GLY A 19 29.50 28.24 -4.55
C GLY A 19 30.76 28.14 -5.41
N ARG A 20 30.87 27.01 -6.13
CA ARG A 20 31.95 26.79 -7.09
C ARG A 20 31.40 26.77 -8.51
N ILE A 21 32.03 27.53 -9.41
CA ILE A 21 31.66 27.55 -10.83
C ILE A 21 32.27 26.33 -11.50
N ARG A 22 31.46 25.54 -12.18
CA ARG A 22 31.94 24.47 -13.05
C ARG A 22 32.14 25.01 -14.46
N TRP A 23 33.31 24.66 -15.01
CA TRP A 23 33.65 25.03 -16.37
C TRP A 23 32.67 24.37 -17.37
N GLY A 24 32.12 25.18 -18.25
CA GLY A 24 31.34 24.73 -19.40
C GLY A 24 29.82 24.76 -19.25
N ASP A 25 29.24 24.82 -18.03
CA ASP A 25 27.78 24.87 -17.83
C ASP A 25 27.28 26.20 -17.24
N GLY A 26 28.18 27.06 -16.75
CA GLY A 26 27.80 28.36 -16.16
C GLY A 26 27.01 28.27 -14.85
N CYS A 27 26.92 27.07 -14.24
CA CYS A 27 26.19 26.84 -13.01
C CYS A 27 27.10 26.96 -11.77
N LEU A 28 26.49 27.37 -10.65
CA LEU A 28 27.10 27.37 -9.32
C LEU A 28 26.73 26.08 -8.61
N TYR A 29 27.73 25.37 -8.11
CA TYR A 29 27.59 24.14 -7.35
C TYR A 29 27.90 24.37 -5.88
N TYR A 30 26.96 23.95 -5.01
CA TYR A 30 27.07 24.02 -3.57
C TYR A 30 27.07 22.63 -2.98
N THR A 31 27.94 22.39 -2.00
CA THR A 31 27.81 21.22 -1.13
C THR A 31 26.97 21.60 0.07
N VAL A 32 25.85 20.91 0.27
CA VAL A 32 24.85 21.27 1.27
C VAL A 32 24.62 20.10 2.21
N VAL A 33 24.61 20.36 3.51
CA VAL A 33 24.15 19.43 4.54
C VAL A 33 22.76 19.84 4.98
N PHE A 34 21.80 18.95 4.88
CA PHE A 34 20.41 19.27 5.16
C PHE A 34 19.70 18.09 5.86
N ARG A 35 18.58 18.39 6.55
CA ARG A 35 17.70 17.40 7.16
C ARG A 35 16.50 17.16 6.28
N LEU A 36 16.13 15.88 6.14
CA LEU A 36 14.94 15.43 5.44
C LEU A 36 13.89 14.95 6.42
N VAL A 37 12.62 15.22 6.11
CA VAL A 37 11.48 14.49 6.68
C VAL A 37 11.23 13.29 5.79
N VAL A 38 11.33 12.10 6.39
CA VAL A 38 11.19 10.82 5.70
C VAL A 38 10.06 10.02 6.34
N PHE A 39 9.18 9.48 5.51
CA PHE A 39 8.20 8.50 5.92
C PHE A 39 8.78 7.10 5.75
N ARG A 40 9.01 6.43 6.85
CA ARG A 40 9.42 5.03 6.93
C ARG A 40 8.89 4.43 8.23
N PRO A 41 7.70 3.82 8.19
CA PRO A 41 7.16 3.19 9.37
C PRO A 41 8.00 1.95 9.74
N PHE A 42 8.01 1.61 11.02
CA PHE A 42 8.70 0.42 11.53
C PHE A 42 7.73 -0.75 11.71
N ALA A 43 8.27 -1.97 11.76
CA ALA A 43 7.47 -3.17 11.96
C ALA A 43 6.67 -3.10 13.27
N ASN A 44 5.41 -3.56 13.24
CA ASN A 44 4.42 -3.47 14.30
C ASN A 44 3.95 -2.04 14.67
N GLU A 45 4.35 -1.02 13.95
CA GLU A 45 3.75 0.31 14.10
C GLU A 45 2.28 0.28 13.66
N VAL A 46 1.40 0.85 14.49
CA VAL A 46 -0.03 0.92 14.20
C VAL A 46 -0.34 2.26 13.55
N LEU A 47 -0.85 2.19 12.33
CA LEU A 47 -1.24 3.36 11.55
C LEU A 47 -2.74 3.35 11.26
N VAL A 48 -3.25 4.51 10.87
CA VAL A 48 -4.63 4.70 10.45
C VAL A 48 -4.64 5.08 8.98
N GLY A 49 -5.45 4.39 8.20
CA GLY A 49 -5.63 4.67 6.79
C GLY A 49 -7.06 4.45 6.35
N ARG A 50 -7.32 4.69 5.07
CA ARG A 50 -8.61 4.48 4.44
C ARG A 50 -8.48 3.42 3.36
N ILE A 51 -9.45 2.53 3.24
CA ILE A 51 -9.50 1.54 2.17
C ILE A 51 -9.70 2.27 0.84
N SER A 52 -8.76 2.13 -0.08
CA SER A 52 -8.78 2.72 -1.42
C SER A 52 -9.42 1.80 -2.43
N SER A 53 -9.05 0.52 -2.39
CA SER A 53 -9.62 -0.51 -3.26
C SER A 53 -9.50 -1.88 -2.62
N SER A 54 -10.38 -2.79 -3.04
CA SER A 54 -10.42 -4.18 -2.60
C SER A 54 -10.33 -5.09 -3.82
N SER A 55 -9.53 -6.14 -3.71
CA SER A 55 -9.41 -7.19 -4.73
C SER A 55 -9.28 -8.56 -4.06
N SER A 56 -9.43 -9.63 -4.83
CA SER A 56 -9.23 -11.00 -4.33
C SER A 56 -7.84 -11.24 -3.75
N ASP A 57 -6.84 -10.49 -4.18
CA ASP A 57 -5.44 -10.69 -3.84
C ASP A 57 -4.97 -9.83 -2.67
N SER A 58 -5.61 -8.68 -2.46
CA SER A 58 -5.24 -7.74 -1.39
C SER A 58 -6.24 -6.61 -1.22
N ILE A 59 -6.23 -5.99 -0.04
CA ILE A 59 -6.85 -4.70 0.22
C ILE A 59 -5.77 -3.62 0.09
N ARG A 60 -6.04 -2.59 -0.70
CA ARG A 60 -5.17 -1.42 -0.82
C ARG A 60 -5.64 -0.31 0.10
N VAL A 61 -4.72 0.26 0.86
CA VAL A 61 -4.98 1.30 1.85
C VAL A 61 -4.25 2.58 1.48
N THR A 62 -4.89 3.70 1.69
CA THR A 62 -4.31 5.04 1.50
C THR A 62 -4.22 5.80 2.82
N MET A 63 -3.15 6.56 2.98
CA MET A 63 -3.00 7.55 4.06
C MET A 63 -3.17 8.99 3.54
N GLY A 64 -3.60 9.16 2.27
CA GLY A 64 -3.77 10.43 1.61
C GLY A 64 -2.52 10.92 0.89
N PHE A 65 -1.35 10.79 1.50
CA PHE A 65 -0.06 11.14 0.87
C PHE A 65 0.71 9.91 0.37
N PHE A 66 0.29 8.71 0.77
CA PHE A 66 0.89 7.45 0.39
C PHE A 66 -0.17 6.37 0.20
N ASP A 67 -0.17 5.70 -0.96
CA ASP A 67 -1.23 4.80 -1.41
C ASP A 67 -0.77 3.35 -1.62
N ASP A 68 0.53 3.07 -1.48
CA ASP A 68 1.09 1.76 -1.78
C ASP A 68 1.23 0.90 -0.52
N ILE A 69 0.13 0.81 0.23
CA ILE A 69 -0.03 -0.05 1.39
C ILE A 69 -0.99 -1.18 1.00
N TYR A 70 -0.56 -2.42 1.19
CA TYR A 70 -1.31 -3.61 0.81
C TYR A 70 -1.49 -4.53 2.01
N ILE A 71 -2.70 -5.05 2.19
CA ILE A 71 -3.03 -6.05 3.19
C ILE A 71 -3.41 -7.33 2.44
N PRO A 72 -2.55 -8.35 2.42
CA PRO A 72 -2.84 -9.61 1.76
C PRO A 72 -3.83 -10.47 2.61
N PRO A 73 -4.49 -11.46 2.00
CA PRO A 73 -5.52 -12.27 2.66
C PRO A 73 -5.09 -12.96 3.94
N HIS A 74 -3.86 -13.43 4.00
CA HIS A 74 -3.33 -14.13 5.17
C HIS A 74 -3.06 -13.24 6.39
N LEU A 75 -3.11 -11.91 6.21
CA LEU A 75 -2.97 -10.90 7.28
C LEU A 75 -4.30 -10.23 7.62
N LEU A 76 -5.41 -10.79 7.15
CA LEU A 76 -6.77 -10.45 7.56
C LEU A 76 -7.19 -11.24 8.82
N PRO A 77 -8.17 -10.76 9.59
CA PRO A 77 -8.75 -11.54 10.68
C PRO A 77 -9.35 -12.85 10.15
N SER A 78 -9.21 -13.94 10.90
CA SER A 78 -9.79 -15.23 10.53
C SER A 78 -11.06 -15.48 11.37
N PRO A 79 -12.13 -16.00 10.79
CA PRO A 79 -12.36 -16.39 9.40
C PRO A 79 -12.74 -15.21 8.50
N SER A 80 -12.16 -15.10 7.31
CA SER A 80 -12.47 -14.07 6.32
C SER A 80 -12.54 -14.66 4.92
N ALA A 81 -13.33 -14.06 4.04
CA ALA A 81 -13.41 -14.40 2.63
C ALA A 81 -13.69 -13.18 1.76
N PHE A 82 -13.42 -13.32 0.46
CA PHE A 82 -13.73 -12.29 -0.52
C PHE A 82 -15.12 -12.57 -1.15
N ASP A 83 -16.01 -11.60 -1.07
CA ASP A 83 -17.30 -11.66 -1.72
C ASP A 83 -17.23 -11.07 -3.12
N TYR A 84 -17.41 -11.92 -4.13
CA TYR A 84 -17.35 -11.52 -5.53
C TYR A 84 -18.58 -10.70 -5.99
N GLN A 85 -19.68 -10.74 -5.25
CA GLN A 85 -20.88 -9.95 -5.57
C GLN A 85 -20.71 -8.52 -5.11
N GLU A 86 -20.27 -8.34 -3.86
CA GLU A 86 -20.03 -7.01 -3.25
C GLU A 86 -18.63 -6.46 -3.58
N GLN A 87 -17.73 -7.29 -4.16
CA GLN A 87 -16.35 -6.92 -4.47
C GLN A 87 -15.58 -6.43 -3.25
N ALA A 88 -15.85 -7.01 -2.08
CA ALA A 88 -15.28 -6.64 -0.80
C ALA A 88 -14.87 -7.85 0.02
N TRP A 89 -13.87 -7.66 0.88
CA TRP A 89 -13.53 -8.63 1.91
C TRP A 89 -14.49 -8.49 3.07
N PHE A 90 -14.87 -9.62 3.69
CA PHE A 90 -15.59 -9.65 4.94
C PHE A 90 -14.95 -10.63 5.92
N TRP A 91 -15.22 -10.45 7.17
CA TRP A 91 -14.82 -11.34 8.25
C TRP A 91 -16.02 -11.62 9.17
N LEU A 92 -15.95 -12.73 9.89
CA LEU A 92 -16.99 -13.13 10.83
C LEU A 92 -16.48 -12.86 12.25
N LEU A 93 -17.24 -12.06 13.01
CA LEU A 93 -16.88 -11.74 14.39
C LEU A 93 -17.17 -12.92 15.31
N ASP A 94 -18.35 -13.55 15.12
CA ASP A 94 -18.84 -14.67 15.95
C ASP A 94 -19.56 -15.67 15.02
N PRO A 95 -18.81 -16.61 14.43
CA PRO A 95 -19.41 -17.55 13.46
C PRO A 95 -20.38 -18.48 14.19
N ALA A 96 -21.61 -18.55 13.70
CA ALA A 96 -22.70 -19.35 14.30
C ALA A 96 -22.44 -20.87 14.32
N SER A 97 -21.49 -21.34 13.50
CA SER A 97 -21.12 -22.76 13.45
C SER A 97 -19.69 -22.97 12.96
N ASP A 98 -19.11 -24.15 13.31
CA ASP A 98 -17.80 -24.56 12.79
C ASP A 98 -17.76 -24.66 11.26
N ALA A 99 -18.89 -24.91 10.61
CA ALA A 99 -18.99 -24.90 9.16
C ALA A 99 -18.74 -23.50 8.56
N HIS A 100 -19.17 -22.43 9.23
CA HIS A 100 -18.90 -21.04 8.82
C HIS A 100 -17.45 -20.65 9.03
N VAL A 101 -16.74 -21.27 9.98
CA VAL A 101 -15.30 -21.09 10.15
C VAL A 101 -14.53 -21.73 9.00
N ALA A 102 -14.96 -22.91 8.55
CA ALA A 102 -14.31 -23.64 7.46
C ALA A 102 -14.59 -22.98 6.08
N ASP A 103 -15.82 -22.50 5.87
CA ASP A 103 -16.22 -21.79 4.66
C ASP A 103 -17.07 -20.55 5.03
N PRO A 104 -16.44 -19.38 5.16
CA PRO A 104 -17.14 -18.14 5.52
C PRO A 104 -18.22 -17.73 4.52
N LEU A 105 -18.16 -18.19 3.27
CA LEU A 105 -19.19 -17.86 2.25
C LEU A 105 -20.55 -18.50 2.53
N LEU A 106 -20.60 -19.53 3.38
CA LEU A 106 -21.86 -20.16 3.81
C LEU A 106 -22.60 -19.36 4.89
N SER A 107 -21.95 -18.36 5.51
CA SER A 107 -22.56 -17.55 6.56
C SER A 107 -23.70 -16.67 6.04
N ALA A 108 -24.63 -16.33 6.94
CA ALA A 108 -25.68 -15.37 6.63
C ALA A 108 -25.10 -13.96 6.41
N PRO A 109 -25.69 -13.16 5.53
CA PRO A 109 -25.22 -11.78 5.29
C PRO A 109 -25.17 -10.90 6.53
N GLU A 110 -26.03 -11.17 7.51
CA GLU A 110 -26.11 -10.43 8.79
C GLU A 110 -24.91 -10.69 9.73
N GLU A 111 -24.19 -11.81 9.54
CA GLU A 111 -23.00 -12.17 10.32
C GLU A 111 -21.72 -11.59 9.73
N ARG A 112 -21.79 -11.06 8.52
CA ARG A 112 -20.64 -10.59 7.75
C ARG A 112 -20.31 -9.14 8.09
N MET A 113 -19.08 -8.91 8.50
CA MET A 113 -18.53 -7.56 8.65
C MET A 113 -17.69 -7.23 7.41
N TYR A 114 -18.24 -6.39 6.53
CA TYR A 114 -17.58 -6.00 5.30
C TYR A 114 -16.51 -4.92 5.55
N LEU A 115 -15.45 -4.98 4.76
CA LEU A 115 -14.39 -4.00 4.71
C LEU A 115 -14.57 -3.18 3.43
N ASP A 116 -15.42 -2.16 3.52
CA ASP A 116 -15.85 -1.38 2.36
C ASP A 116 -14.84 -0.33 1.95
N VAL A 117 -14.83 -0.02 0.65
CA VAL A 117 -14.00 1.06 0.11
C VAL A 117 -14.43 2.40 0.72
N GLY A 118 -13.45 3.16 1.19
CA GLY A 118 -13.69 4.44 1.85
C GLY A 118 -13.73 4.37 3.38
N GLU A 119 -13.80 3.20 3.98
CA GLU A 119 -13.76 3.05 5.43
C GLU A 119 -12.37 3.28 6.01
N ILE A 120 -12.37 3.73 7.26
CA ILE A 120 -11.16 3.99 8.02
C ILE A 120 -10.79 2.74 8.80
N ILE A 121 -9.58 2.27 8.61
CA ILE A 121 -9.04 1.11 9.29
C ILE A 121 -7.76 1.43 10.06
N ARG A 122 -7.57 0.68 11.14
CA ARG A 122 -6.31 0.61 11.89
C ARG A 122 -5.58 -0.65 11.49
N PHE A 123 -4.34 -0.52 11.08
CA PHE A 123 -3.51 -1.64 10.66
C PHE A 123 -2.10 -1.52 11.25
N ALA A 124 -1.47 -2.64 11.48
CA ALA A 124 -0.07 -2.71 11.88
C ALA A 124 0.81 -2.95 10.67
N ILE A 125 2.00 -2.39 10.67
CA ILE A 125 2.99 -2.63 9.62
C ILE A 125 3.64 -3.99 9.86
N GLU A 126 3.62 -4.87 8.85
CA GLU A 126 4.31 -6.15 8.89
C GLU A 126 5.72 -6.04 8.29
N SER A 127 5.81 -5.47 7.10
CA SER A 127 7.08 -5.28 6.40
C SER A 127 7.02 -4.12 5.40
N ASP A 128 8.19 -3.63 5.05
CA ASP A 128 8.39 -2.67 3.97
C ASP A 128 9.34 -3.25 2.91
N THR A 129 9.13 -2.88 1.64
CA THR A 129 9.94 -3.36 0.53
C THR A 129 10.24 -2.21 -0.43
N PHE A 130 11.50 -2.11 -0.80
CA PHE A 130 11.97 -1.17 -1.82
C PHE A 130 12.24 -1.92 -3.12
N TYR A 131 11.76 -1.36 -4.22
CA TYR A 131 12.05 -1.84 -5.56
C TYR A 131 12.92 -0.82 -6.29
N ASP A 132 14.05 -1.25 -6.82
CA ASP A 132 14.88 -0.43 -7.69
C ASP A 132 14.30 -0.53 -9.11
N LEU A 133 13.51 0.47 -9.46
CA LEU A 133 12.94 0.58 -10.79
C LEU A 133 13.86 1.49 -11.61
N GLU A 134 14.64 0.89 -12.49
CA GLU A 134 15.35 1.68 -13.49
C GLU A 134 14.33 2.44 -14.36
N PRO A 135 14.54 3.74 -14.61
CA PRO A 135 13.69 4.49 -15.52
C PRO A 135 13.82 3.90 -16.93
N GLY A 136 12.85 3.08 -17.29
CA GLY A 136 12.73 2.55 -18.65
C GLY A 136 12.42 3.67 -19.65
N PRO A 137 12.70 3.47 -20.95
CA PRO A 137 12.32 4.41 -21.97
C PRO A 137 10.80 4.63 -21.91
N ALA A 138 10.37 5.89 -22.01
CA ALA A 138 8.96 6.23 -22.10
C ALA A 138 8.36 5.43 -23.28
N VAL A 139 7.39 4.55 -22.97
CA VAL A 139 6.68 3.78 -24.01
C VAL A 139 5.82 4.77 -24.77
N GLY A 140 6.37 5.30 -25.87
CA GLY A 140 5.59 6.05 -26.84
C GLY A 140 4.50 5.15 -27.40
N GLU A 141 3.29 5.65 -27.50
CA GLU A 141 2.20 5.02 -28.25
C GLU A 141 2.67 4.72 -29.67
N GLY A 142 2.88 3.46 -29.97
CA GLY A 142 3.10 3.06 -31.36
C GLY A 142 4.20 2.01 -31.58
N LYS A 143 3.77 0.80 -31.75
CA LYS A 143 4.27 -0.36 -32.49
C LYS A 143 4.49 -1.60 -31.64
N LEU A 144 3.56 -2.51 -31.87
CA LEU A 144 3.71 -3.95 -31.66
C LEU A 144 4.90 -4.45 -32.49
N GLY A 145 5.99 -4.88 -31.87
CA GLY A 145 7.11 -5.47 -32.54
C GLY A 145 8.37 -5.48 -31.67
N ASP A 146 8.81 -6.70 -31.30
CA ASP A 146 10.08 -7.08 -30.69
C ASP A 146 10.32 -6.65 -29.22
N ALA A 147 9.94 -7.55 -28.34
CA ALA A 147 10.44 -7.57 -26.96
C ALA A 147 11.87 -8.14 -26.91
N PRO A 148 12.85 -7.46 -26.31
CA PRO A 148 14.11 -8.10 -25.96
C PRO A 148 13.84 -9.08 -24.78
N SER A 149 14.08 -10.36 -25.06
CA SER A 149 14.11 -11.44 -24.09
C SER A 149 15.24 -11.21 -23.08
N GLY A 150 14.91 -10.86 -21.84
CA GLY A 150 15.92 -10.71 -20.80
C GLY A 150 15.44 -10.04 -19.52
N VAL A 151 14.24 -10.36 -19.03
CA VAL A 151 13.86 -10.00 -17.66
C VAL A 151 13.43 -11.26 -16.93
N GLY A 152 14.18 -11.57 -15.87
CA GLY A 152 13.96 -12.75 -15.04
C GLY A 152 12.54 -12.82 -14.51
N ASN A 153 11.93 -13.99 -14.65
CA ASN A 153 10.64 -14.34 -14.09
C ASN A 153 10.64 -14.15 -12.58
N ILE A 154 9.85 -13.19 -12.10
CA ILE A 154 9.40 -13.15 -10.70
C ILE A 154 8.20 -14.09 -10.64
N PRO A 155 8.24 -15.20 -9.85
CA PRO A 155 7.10 -16.08 -9.71
C PRO A 155 6.02 -15.41 -8.87
N GLY A 156 4.84 -15.17 -9.44
CA GLY A 156 3.65 -14.96 -8.65
C GLY A 156 2.71 -13.82 -8.98
N ASP A 157 2.76 -13.20 -10.17
CA ASP A 157 1.68 -12.28 -10.53
C ASP A 157 1.30 -12.40 -12.01
N SER A 158 0.22 -13.14 -12.27
CA SER A 158 -0.31 -13.41 -13.62
C SER A 158 -1.46 -12.48 -14.03
N SER A 159 -1.52 -11.26 -13.54
CA SER A 159 -2.42 -10.23 -14.05
C SER A 159 -1.64 -8.99 -14.52
N SER A 160 -0.84 -9.18 -15.56
CA SER A 160 -0.05 -8.11 -16.15
C SER A 160 -0.91 -7.19 -17.03
N LYS A 161 -1.58 -6.26 -16.41
CA LYS A 161 -1.62 -4.89 -16.95
C LYS A 161 -0.40 -4.21 -16.36
N ARG A 162 0.51 -3.68 -17.20
CA ARG A 162 1.72 -2.94 -16.81
C ARG A 162 1.37 -1.91 -15.74
N GLY A 163 1.25 -2.40 -14.51
CA GLY A 163 0.95 -1.60 -13.34
C GLY A 163 2.19 -0.80 -13.01
N ASN A 164 1.98 0.44 -12.71
CA ASN A 164 2.94 1.33 -12.10
C ASN A 164 3.47 0.63 -10.84
N PHE A 165 4.61 -0.08 -10.93
CA PHE A 165 5.22 -0.68 -9.76
C PHE A 165 5.69 0.44 -8.85
N ALA A 166 5.14 0.53 -7.67
CA ALA A 166 5.62 1.47 -6.68
C ALA A 166 7.05 1.12 -6.28
N SER A 167 7.92 2.11 -6.25
CA SER A 167 9.31 1.93 -5.80
C SER A 167 9.41 1.64 -4.30
N TYR A 168 8.36 1.91 -3.54
CA TYR A 168 8.24 1.64 -2.11
C TYR A 168 6.86 1.05 -1.83
N LYS A 169 6.82 -0.14 -1.23
CA LYS A 169 5.60 -0.87 -0.90
C LYS A 169 5.62 -1.27 0.58
N ILE A 170 4.49 -1.10 1.24
CA ILE A 170 4.29 -1.49 2.63
C ILE A 170 3.27 -2.62 2.68
N ILE A 171 3.53 -3.63 3.49
CA ILE A 171 2.60 -4.70 3.82
C ILE A 171 2.07 -4.44 5.23
N GLY A 172 0.75 -4.34 5.33
CA GLY A 172 0.04 -4.16 6.59
C GLY A 172 -0.73 -5.40 7.01
N SER A 173 -1.05 -5.50 8.29
CA SER A 173 -1.86 -6.55 8.89
C SER A 173 -3.00 -5.95 9.71
N ILE A 174 -4.17 -6.57 9.67
CA ILE A 174 -5.31 -6.25 10.53
C ILE A 174 -5.78 -7.45 11.36
N ALA A 175 -4.99 -8.55 11.36
CA ALA A 175 -5.29 -9.76 12.11
C ALA A 175 -5.11 -9.60 13.64
N GLY A 176 -4.40 -8.55 14.08
CA GLY A 176 -4.11 -8.33 15.50
C GLY A 176 -5.31 -7.77 16.27
N GLN A 177 -5.31 -8.03 17.59
CA GLN A 177 -6.36 -7.51 18.47
C GLN A 177 -6.34 -5.96 18.50
N GLY A 178 -7.51 -5.35 18.34
CA GLY A 178 -7.65 -3.88 18.29
C GLY A 178 -7.30 -3.24 16.96
N LEU A 179 -7.04 -4.04 15.92
CA LEU A 179 -6.86 -3.63 14.54
C LEU A 179 -8.18 -3.85 13.76
N GLY A 180 -8.23 -3.35 12.53
CA GLY A 180 -9.41 -3.43 11.66
C GLY A 180 -10.22 -2.13 11.63
N LEU A 181 -11.54 -2.24 11.45
CA LEU A 181 -12.43 -1.09 11.31
C LEU A 181 -12.37 -0.18 12.53
N SER A 182 -12.22 1.11 12.29
CA SER A 182 -12.25 2.13 13.34
C SER A 182 -13.70 2.56 13.62
N LEU A 183 -14.31 1.95 14.62
CA LEU A 183 -15.69 2.26 15.03
C LEU A 183 -15.88 3.72 15.51
N ILE A 184 -14.82 4.44 15.79
CA ILE A 184 -14.86 5.85 16.24
C ILE A 184 -15.28 6.80 15.11
N HIS A 185 -15.17 6.37 13.86
CA HIS A 185 -15.48 7.17 12.67
C HIS A 185 -16.73 6.68 11.91
N ILE A 186 -17.54 5.81 12.50
CA ILE A 186 -18.86 5.50 11.94
C ILE A 186 -19.73 6.73 12.19
N SER A 187 -19.70 7.68 11.27
CA SER A 187 -20.77 8.65 11.12
C SER A 187 -22.02 7.86 10.72
N GLU A 188 -23.14 8.13 11.41
CA GLU A 188 -24.43 7.52 11.09
C GLU A 188 -24.69 7.57 9.59
N PRO A 189 -25.14 6.45 8.97
CA PRO A 189 -25.47 6.45 7.55
C PRO A 189 -26.57 7.50 7.31
N THR A 190 -26.22 8.52 6.56
CA THR A 190 -27.19 9.51 6.09
C THR A 190 -28.18 8.76 5.18
N ARG A 191 -29.30 8.35 5.75
CA ARG A 191 -30.43 7.83 4.96
C ARG A 191 -30.84 8.93 3.98
N ARG A 192 -30.66 8.67 2.69
CA ARG A 192 -31.38 9.32 1.60
C ARG A 192 -32.30 8.31 0.95
#